data_cc895101ed53f26bd4658ff406c3994e
#
_entry.id   cc895101ed53f26bd4658ff406c3994e
#
_cell.length_a   1.000
_cell.length_b   1.000
_cell.length_c   1.000
_cell.angle_alpha   90.00
_cell.angle_beta   90.00
_cell.angle_gamma   90.00
#
_symmetry.space_group_name_H-M   'P 1'
#
loop_
_entity.id
_entity.type
_entity.pdbx_description
1 polymer ?
#
loop_
_entity_poly.entity_id
_entity_poly.type
_entity_poly.pdbx_seq_one_letter_code
_entity_poly.pdbx_strand_id
1 'polypeptide(L)' 'MQAFVSALIPILIIVGAGIIALLINERFAPDPLVAKIVQWVIYILMIVMIISRLLPFIR' A
#
# COMPACT_ATOMS: atom_id res chain seq x y z
N MET A 1 22.54 -9.42 -0.50
CA MET A 1 21.72 -9.21 0.70
C MET A 1 21.36 -7.75 0.95
N GLN A 2 22.31 -6.83 0.81
CA GLN A 2 21.99 -5.40 0.99
C GLN A 2 20.97 -4.89 0.00
N ALA A 3 21.00 -5.38 -1.24
CA ALA A 3 20.02 -4.99 -2.24
C ALA A 3 18.61 -5.44 -1.86
N PHE A 4 18.49 -6.63 -1.27
CA PHE A 4 17.22 -7.16 -0.82
C PHE A 4 16.68 -6.35 0.37
N VAL A 5 17.51 -6.08 1.36
CA VAL A 5 17.14 -5.28 2.53
C VAL A 5 16.75 -3.86 2.09
N SER A 6 17.54 -3.29 1.17
CA SER A 6 17.27 -1.96 0.64
C SER A 6 15.91 -1.90 -0.09
N ALA A 7 15.51 -2.98 -0.75
CA ALA A 7 14.20 -3.07 -1.40
C ALA A 7 13.05 -3.23 -0.40
N LEU A 8 13.32 -3.86 0.75
CA LEU A 8 12.31 -4.04 1.78
C LEU A 8 11.92 -2.75 2.49
N ILE A 9 12.87 -1.82 2.64
CA ILE A 9 12.59 -0.54 3.32
C ILE A 9 11.48 0.24 2.63
N PRO A 10 11.51 0.48 1.30
CA PRO A 10 10.40 1.14 0.62
C PRO A 10 9.08 0.38 0.72
N ILE A 11 9.13 -0.96 0.69
CA ILE A 11 7.91 -1.77 0.80
C ILE A 11 7.27 -1.58 2.18
N LEU A 12 8.07 -1.55 3.24
CA LEU A 12 7.57 -1.31 4.59
C LEU A 12 6.95 0.07 4.72
N ILE A 13 7.54 1.08 4.10
CA ILE A 13 7.00 2.44 4.10
C ILE A 13 5.66 2.47 3.36
N ILE A 14 5.55 1.80 2.22
CA ILE A 14 4.32 1.73 1.44
C ILE A 14 3.22 1.05 2.26
N VAL A 15 3.52 -0.07 2.90
CA VAL A 15 2.55 -0.79 3.73
C VAL A 15 2.10 0.07 4.91
N GLY A 16 3.05 0.71 5.60
CA GLY A 16 2.73 1.60 6.72
C GLY A 16 1.85 2.77 6.30
N ALA A 17 2.19 3.41 5.19
CA ALA A 17 1.40 4.52 4.65
C ALA A 17 0.00 4.05 4.25
N GLY A 18 -0.11 2.86 3.65
CA GLY A 18 -1.40 2.28 3.29
C GLY A 18 -2.28 2.02 4.50
N ILE A 19 -1.70 1.48 5.58
CA ILE A 19 -2.43 1.22 6.82
C ILE A 19 -2.93 2.54 7.42
N ILE A 20 -2.08 3.55 7.46
CA ILE A 20 -2.46 4.87 7.96
C ILE A 20 -3.59 5.46 7.11
N ALA A 21 -3.46 5.36 5.79
CA ALA A 21 -4.50 5.85 4.87
C ALA A 21 -5.83 5.15 5.10
N LEU A 22 -5.82 3.82 5.34
CA LEU A 22 -7.03 3.06 5.63
C LEU A 22 -7.66 3.51 6.95
N LEU A 23 -6.85 3.73 7.98
CA LEU A 23 -7.36 4.19 9.27
C LEU A 23 -7.98 5.58 9.16
N ILE A 24 -7.35 6.49 8.43
CA ILE A 24 -7.89 7.82 8.19
C ILE A 24 -9.20 7.72 7.41
N ASN A 25 -9.25 6.88 6.40
CA ASN A 25 -10.45 6.67 5.59
C ASN A 25 -11.61 6.18 6.46
N GLU A 26 -11.36 5.22 7.37
CA GLU A 26 -12.41 4.73 8.27
C GLU A 26 -12.96 5.82 9.18
N ARG A 27 -12.08 6.73 9.64
CA ARG A 27 -12.51 7.78 10.58
C ARG A 27 -13.22 8.93 9.89
N PHE A 28 -12.79 9.30 8.70
CA PHE A 28 -13.27 10.51 8.04
C PHE A 28 -14.23 10.28 6.88
N ALA A 29 -14.42 9.03 6.47
CA ALA A 29 -15.36 8.74 5.39
C ALA A 29 -16.79 8.99 5.86
N PRO A 30 -17.54 9.88 5.18
CA PRO A 30 -18.90 10.21 5.59
C PRO A 30 -19.91 9.12 5.24
N ASP A 31 -19.57 8.23 4.31
CA ASP A 31 -20.50 7.23 3.78
C ASP A 31 -19.77 5.88 3.74
N PRO A 32 -20.42 4.80 4.22
CA PRO A 32 -19.81 3.45 4.17
C PRO A 32 -19.48 3.00 2.74
N LEU A 33 -20.28 3.37 1.77
CA LEU A 33 -20.04 3.01 0.38
C LEU A 33 -18.79 3.70 -0.17
N VAL A 34 -18.63 4.98 0.12
CA VAL A 34 -17.45 5.75 -0.29
C VAL A 34 -16.20 5.20 0.39
N ALA A 35 -16.31 4.87 1.68
CA ALA A 35 -15.20 4.29 2.43
C ALA A 35 -14.73 2.98 1.79
N LYS A 36 -15.67 2.14 1.37
CA LYS A 36 -15.38 0.86 0.75
C LYS A 36 -14.67 1.04 -0.60
N ILE A 37 -15.15 1.97 -1.42
CA ILE A 37 -14.55 2.26 -2.72
C ILE A 37 -13.10 2.75 -2.54
N VAL A 38 -12.88 3.69 -1.63
CA VAL A 38 -11.55 4.22 -1.35
C VAL A 38 -10.63 3.12 -0.81
N GLN A 39 -11.14 2.24 0.04
CA GLN A 39 -10.39 1.11 0.57
C GLN A 39 -9.90 0.20 -0.56
N TRP A 40 -10.75 -0.12 -1.52
CA TRP A 40 -10.39 -0.92 -2.68
C TRP A 40 -9.30 -0.24 -3.51
N VAL A 41 -9.43 1.06 -3.75
CA VAL A 41 -8.42 1.82 -4.49
C VAL A 41 -7.07 1.78 -3.78
N ILE A 42 -7.08 1.94 -2.45
CA ILE A 42 -5.84 1.90 -1.65
C ILE A 42 -5.18 0.53 -1.76
N TYR A 43 -5.96 -0.56 -1.66
CA TYR A 43 -5.43 -1.91 -1.80
C TYR A 43 -4.81 -2.15 -3.17
N ILE A 44 -5.49 -1.74 -4.22
CA ILE A 44 -4.99 -1.91 -5.58
C ILE A 44 -3.68 -1.14 -5.77
N LEU A 45 -3.62 0.10 -5.30
CA LEU A 45 -2.41 0.91 -5.38
C LEU A 45 -1.25 0.29 -4.62
N MET A 46 -1.52 -0.23 -3.41
CA MET A 46 -0.49 -0.90 -2.62
C MET A 46 0.06 -2.13 -3.34
N ILE A 47 -0.82 -2.95 -3.88
CA ILE A 47 -0.42 -4.17 -4.59
C ILE A 47 0.43 -3.81 -5.81
N VAL A 48 0.00 -2.82 -6.61
CA VAL A 48 0.73 -2.39 -7.80
C VAL A 48 2.11 -1.86 -7.43
N MET A 49 2.20 -1.05 -6.37
CA MET A 49 3.48 -0.52 -5.92
C MET A 49 4.42 -1.61 -5.43
N ILE A 50 3.91 -2.56 -4.65
CA ILE A 50 4.71 -3.67 -4.13
C ILE A 50 5.22 -4.54 -5.29
N ILE A 51 4.35 -4.89 -6.23
CA ILE A 51 4.73 -5.68 -7.41
C ILE A 51 5.79 -4.94 -8.23
N SER A 52 5.63 -3.64 -8.42
CA SER A 52 6.58 -2.82 -9.15
C SER A 52 7.97 -2.85 -8.51
N ARG A 53 8.02 -2.88 -7.18
CA ARG A 53 9.29 -2.95 -6.45
C ARG A 53 9.93 -4.34 -6.50
N LEU A 54 9.11 -5.38 -6.54
CA LEU A 54 9.59 -6.76 -6.56
C LEU A 54 9.91 -7.27 -7.96
N LEU A 55 9.38 -6.63 -8.99
CA LEU A 55 9.56 -7.07 -10.36
C LEU A 55 11.03 -7.27 -10.76
N PRO A 56 11.96 -6.35 -10.43
CA PRO A 56 13.38 -6.54 -10.76
C PRO A 56 14.00 -7.79 -10.13
N PHE A 57 13.45 -8.26 -9.01
CA PHE A 57 13.96 -9.46 -8.34
C PHE A 57 13.39 -10.75 -8.90
N ILE A 58 12.22 -10.67 -9.55
CA ILE A 58 11.56 -11.82 -10.17
C ILE A 58 12.16 -12.09 -11.55
N ARG A 59 12.60 -11.06 -12.24
CA ARG A 59 13.28 -11.16 -13.53
C ARG A 59 14.77 -11.40 -13.29
#